data_1b4a0acfda878f3e99cf6bf880d8950d
#
_entry.id   1b4a0acfda878f3e99cf6bf880d8950d
#
_cell.length_a   1.000
_cell.length_b   1.000
_cell.length_c   1.000
_cell.angle_alpha   90.00
_cell.angle_beta   90.00
_cell.angle_gamma   90.00
#
_symmetry.space_group_name_H-M   'P 1'
#
loop_
_entity.id
_entity.type
_entity.pdbx_description
1 polymer ?
#
loop_
_entity_poly.entity_id
_entity_poly.type
_entity_poly.pdbx_seq_one_letter_code
_entity_poly.pdbx_strand_id
1 'polypeptide(L)'
;MIKNKLIKNAKKVDSFLLSYLKKQGKSLLSEPMKYGVIGGGKKIRSTIILDAGKIFNLNQKKLINICASVECIHSYSLIHDDLPCMDNDLFRRGKPSTHVKFGEASAVLAGNSLLTLAFEIIADKEFSINPKFKNELVKSLAFCSGHTGIAGGQELDLKFEKKKKSLRQIIEMQKKKTGKLFNFCFFS
;
A
#
# COMPACT_ATOMS: atom_id res chain seq x y z
N MET A 1 13.78 9.03 -19.39
CA MET A 1 14.56 8.17 -18.46
C MET A 1 13.76 7.76 -17.21
N ILE A 2 13.22 8.67 -16.41
CA ILE A 2 12.46 8.37 -15.16
C ILE A 2 11.21 7.53 -15.41
N LYS A 3 10.38 7.86 -16.42
CA LYS A 3 9.14 7.12 -16.75
C LYS A 3 9.39 5.62 -16.98
N ASN A 4 10.43 5.29 -17.75
CA ASN A 4 10.78 3.89 -18.05
C ASN A 4 11.24 3.13 -16.79
N LYS A 5 11.94 3.80 -15.88
CA LYS A 5 12.35 3.24 -14.59
C LYS A 5 11.13 2.91 -13.71
N LEU A 6 10.19 3.84 -13.58
CA LEU A 6 8.94 3.61 -12.84
C LEU A 6 8.17 2.40 -13.38
N ILE A 7 7.99 2.32 -14.71
CA ILE A 7 7.32 1.18 -15.35
C ILE A 7 8.05 -0.14 -15.07
N LYS A 8 9.39 -0.16 -15.17
CA LYS A 8 10.19 -1.36 -14.90
C LYS A 8 10.06 -1.81 -13.45
N ASN A 9 10.11 -0.88 -12.49
CA ASN A 9 9.97 -1.18 -11.07
C ASN A 9 8.54 -1.65 -10.74
N ALA A 10 7.51 -1.00 -11.30
CA ALA A 10 6.12 -1.41 -11.13
C ALA A 10 5.91 -2.86 -11.61
N LYS A 11 6.41 -3.21 -12.80
CA LYS A 11 6.32 -4.59 -13.33
C LYS A 11 6.98 -5.62 -12.41
N LYS A 12 8.13 -5.31 -11.80
CA LYS A 12 8.80 -6.22 -10.86
C LYS A 12 7.94 -6.49 -9.62
N VAL A 13 7.35 -5.45 -9.04
CA VAL A 13 6.49 -5.58 -7.86
C VAL A 13 5.20 -6.31 -8.21
N ASP A 14 4.58 -5.99 -9.35
CA ASP A 14 3.38 -6.69 -9.83
C ASP A 14 3.65 -8.19 -10.06
N SER A 15 4.78 -8.54 -10.68
CA SER A 15 5.16 -9.95 -10.90
C SER A 15 5.38 -10.69 -9.58
N PHE A 16 6.01 -10.06 -8.60
CA PHE A 16 6.18 -10.65 -7.26
C PHE A 16 4.82 -10.89 -6.60
N LEU A 17 3.95 -9.88 -6.55
CA LEU A 17 2.62 -9.98 -5.93
C LEU A 17 1.75 -11.04 -6.61
N LEU A 18 1.76 -11.11 -7.95
CA LEU A 18 1.04 -12.15 -8.70
C LEU A 18 1.53 -13.56 -8.33
N SER A 19 2.85 -13.73 -8.25
CA SER A 19 3.45 -15.01 -7.85
C SER A 19 3.09 -15.37 -6.40
N TYR A 20 3.15 -14.39 -5.49
CA TYR A 20 2.84 -14.59 -4.08
C TYR A 20 1.37 -14.98 -3.87
N LEU A 21 0.43 -14.21 -4.47
CA LEU A 21 -0.99 -14.51 -4.41
C LEU A 21 -1.34 -15.87 -5.05
N LYS A 22 -0.62 -16.28 -6.11
CA LYS A 22 -0.80 -17.60 -6.72
C LYS A 22 -0.41 -18.74 -5.76
N LYS A 23 0.66 -18.58 -4.98
CA LYS A 23 1.10 -19.57 -3.97
C LYS A 23 0.07 -19.74 -2.84
N GLN A 24 -0.68 -18.71 -2.47
CA GLN A 24 -1.71 -18.78 -1.43
C GLN A 24 -2.97 -19.57 -1.85
N GLY A 25 -3.07 -19.97 -3.11
CA GLY A 25 -4.24 -20.67 -3.65
C GLY A 25 -5.33 -19.72 -4.15
N LYS A 26 -6.50 -20.28 -4.50
CA LYS A 26 -7.64 -19.53 -5.02
C LYS A 26 -8.70 -19.34 -3.94
N SER A 27 -9.22 -18.13 -3.83
CA SER A 27 -10.37 -17.76 -3.01
C SER A 27 -11.26 -16.79 -3.78
N LEU A 28 -12.48 -16.53 -3.30
CA LEU A 28 -13.37 -15.51 -3.88
C LEU A 28 -12.75 -14.10 -3.80
N LEU A 29 -11.83 -13.86 -2.87
CA LEU A 29 -11.14 -12.58 -2.70
C LEU A 29 -9.92 -12.43 -3.61
N SER A 30 -9.45 -13.50 -4.26
CA SER A 30 -8.23 -13.45 -5.10
C SER A 30 -8.35 -12.42 -6.24
N GLU A 31 -9.49 -12.36 -6.92
CA GLU A 31 -9.69 -11.39 -8.02
C GLU A 31 -9.88 -9.95 -7.53
N PRO A 32 -10.73 -9.65 -6.51
CA PRO A 32 -10.81 -8.29 -5.94
C PRO A 32 -9.45 -7.78 -5.41
N MET A 33 -8.67 -8.60 -4.71
CA MET A 33 -7.32 -8.25 -4.24
C MET A 33 -6.38 -7.92 -5.40
N LYS A 34 -6.28 -8.79 -6.41
CA LYS A 34 -5.47 -8.55 -7.60
C LYS A 34 -5.88 -7.28 -8.31
N TYR A 35 -7.18 -7.08 -8.49
CA TYR A 35 -7.73 -5.91 -9.16
C TYR A 35 -7.31 -4.60 -8.48
N GLY A 36 -7.29 -4.56 -7.15
CA GLY A 36 -6.90 -3.39 -6.37
C GLY A 36 -5.39 -3.10 -6.37
N VAL A 37 -4.54 -4.16 -6.38
CA VAL A 37 -3.09 -3.98 -6.16
C VAL A 37 -2.26 -4.11 -7.44
N ILE A 38 -2.71 -4.88 -8.44
CA ILE A 38 -1.97 -5.14 -9.68
C ILE A 38 -2.34 -4.18 -10.80
N GLY A 39 -1.35 -3.83 -11.63
CA GLY A 39 -1.55 -3.08 -12.86
C GLY A 39 -2.01 -1.64 -12.67
N GLY A 40 -1.93 -1.11 -11.47
CA GLY A 40 -2.36 0.25 -11.15
C GLY A 40 -1.24 1.15 -10.64
N GLY A 41 -1.25 2.42 -11.08
CA GLY A 41 -0.36 3.46 -10.59
C GLY A 41 1.11 3.32 -10.98
N LYS A 42 1.89 4.31 -10.57
CA LYS A 42 3.32 4.43 -10.89
C LYS A 42 4.22 3.71 -9.89
N LYS A 43 3.67 3.15 -8.82
CA LYS A 43 4.40 2.52 -7.70
C LYS A 43 5.62 3.34 -7.24
N ILE A 44 5.37 4.61 -6.96
CA ILE A 44 6.42 5.58 -6.58
C ILE A 44 7.08 5.15 -5.27
N ARG A 45 6.29 4.66 -4.30
CA ARG A 45 6.79 4.20 -3.00
C ARG A 45 7.79 3.07 -3.15
N SER A 46 7.46 2.08 -3.96
CA SER A 46 8.37 0.99 -4.31
C SER A 46 9.63 1.48 -5.02
N THR A 47 9.51 2.48 -5.89
CA THR A 47 10.69 3.05 -6.56
C THR A 47 11.62 3.77 -5.58
N ILE A 48 11.08 4.47 -4.58
CA ILE A 48 11.87 5.11 -3.52
C ILE A 48 12.66 4.05 -2.74
N ILE A 49 12.00 2.98 -2.29
CA ILE A 49 12.66 1.87 -1.57
C ILE A 49 13.80 1.27 -2.40
N LEU A 50 13.54 0.97 -3.68
CA LEU A 50 14.55 0.39 -4.56
C LEU A 50 15.72 1.35 -4.83
N ASP A 51 15.48 2.66 -4.89
CA ASP A 51 16.50 3.65 -5.11
C ASP A 51 17.33 3.93 -3.85
N ALA A 52 16.68 4.05 -2.69
CA ALA A 52 17.36 4.12 -1.41
C ALA A 52 18.25 2.89 -1.20
N GLY A 53 17.71 1.69 -1.44
CA GLY A 53 18.49 0.46 -1.33
C GLY A 53 19.68 0.37 -2.28
N LYS A 54 19.63 1.03 -3.45
CA LYS A 54 20.79 1.12 -4.34
C LYS A 54 21.90 2.00 -3.75
N ILE A 55 21.53 3.12 -3.13
CA ILE A 55 22.48 4.04 -2.50
C ILE A 55 23.28 3.29 -1.41
N PHE A 56 22.61 2.39 -0.67
CA PHE A 56 23.23 1.60 0.39
C PHE A 56 23.72 0.21 -0.06
N ASN A 57 23.77 -0.07 -1.37
CA ASN A 57 24.19 -1.35 -1.95
C ASN A 57 23.41 -2.56 -1.40
N LEU A 58 22.11 -2.39 -1.07
CA LEU A 58 21.27 -3.46 -0.57
C LEU A 58 20.79 -4.41 -1.67
N ASN A 59 20.53 -5.66 -1.29
CA ASN A 59 20.05 -6.68 -2.21
C ASN A 59 18.65 -6.35 -2.75
N GLN A 60 18.58 -5.95 -4.02
CA GLN A 60 17.35 -5.54 -4.70
C GLN A 60 16.26 -6.62 -4.70
N LYS A 61 16.63 -7.92 -4.71
CA LYS A 61 15.66 -9.03 -4.65
C LYS A 61 14.95 -9.08 -3.29
N LYS A 62 15.67 -8.77 -2.20
CA LYS A 62 15.08 -8.72 -0.86
C LYS A 62 14.17 -7.50 -0.69
N LEU A 63 14.55 -6.35 -1.26
CA LEU A 63 13.74 -5.13 -1.20
C LEU A 63 12.37 -5.27 -1.87
N ILE A 64 12.19 -6.20 -2.80
CA ILE A 64 10.88 -6.44 -3.44
C ILE A 64 9.81 -6.86 -2.44
N ASN A 65 10.14 -7.59 -1.37
CA ASN A 65 9.20 -7.94 -0.30
C ASN A 65 8.67 -6.66 0.39
N ILE A 66 9.57 -5.74 0.74
CA ILE A 66 9.19 -4.46 1.37
C ILE A 66 8.35 -3.62 0.40
N CYS A 67 8.75 -3.56 -0.89
CA CYS A 67 7.97 -2.89 -1.93
C CYS A 67 6.55 -3.45 -2.06
N ALA A 68 6.41 -4.77 -2.10
CA ALA A 68 5.12 -5.44 -2.19
C ALA A 68 4.24 -5.13 -0.98
N SER A 69 4.80 -5.19 0.22
CA SER A 69 4.10 -4.86 1.47
C SER A 69 3.59 -3.42 1.48
N VAL A 70 4.42 -2.45 1.11
CA VAL A 70 4.01 -1.04 1.01
C VAL A 70 2.89 -0.83 -0.02
N GLU A 71 2.95 -1.51 -1.16
CA GLU A 71 1.91 -1.38 -2.19
C GLU A 71 0.61 -2.07 -1.76
N CYS A 72 0.66 -3.15 -0.98
CA CYS A 72 -0.52 -3.75 -0.35
C CYS A 72 -1.17 -2.77 0.63
N ILE A 73 -0.40 -2.11 1.51
CA ILE A 73 -0.90 -1.06 2.42
C ILE A 73 -1.52 0.09 1.64
N HIS A 74 -0.85 0.59 0.61
CA HIS A 74 -1.38 1.67 -0.21
C HIS A 74 -2.65 1.27 -0.95
N SER A 75 -2.72 0.03 -1.44
CA SER A 75 -3.88 -0.44 -2.21
C SER A 75 -5.09 -0.68 -1.33
N TYR A 76 -4.93 -1.26 -0.11
CA TYR A 76 -6.06 -1.39 0.79
C TYR A 76 -6.64 -0.02 1.14
N SER A 77 -5.79 0.97 1.41
CA SER A 77 -6.29 2.31 1.77
C SER A 77 -7.12 2.91 0.63
N LEU A 78 -6.67 2.77 -0.63
CA LEU A 78 -7.43 3.26 -1.78
C LEU A 78 -8.75 2.50 -2.00
N ILE A 79 -8.77 1.17 -1.80
CA ILE A 79 -9.99 0.38 -1.92
C ILE A 79 -11.02 0.83 -0.89
N HIS A 80 -10.60 1.10 0.35
CA HIS A 80 -11.49 1.55 1.41
C HIS A 80 -11.88 3.02 1.23
N ASP A 81 -10.96 3.88 0.80
CA ASP A 81 -11.28 5.29 0.50
C ASP A 81 -12.38 5.41 -0.56
N ASP A 82 -12.40 4.52 -1.57
CA ASP A 82 -13.39 4.54 -2.65
C ASP A 82 -14.79 4.10 -2.22
N LEU A 83 -14.99 3.48 -1.05
CA LEU A 83 -16.28 2.95 -0.59
C LEU A 83 -17.35 4.05 -0.46
N PRO A 84 -18.66 3.71 -0.64
CA PRO A 84 -19.74 4.69 -0.49
C PRO A 84 -19.83 5.38 0.87
N CYS A 85 -19.36 4.71 1.93
CA CYS A 85 -19.29 5.29 3.28
C CYS A 85 -18.06 6.19 3.52
N MET A 86 -17.18 6.33 2.51
CA MET A 86 -15.96 7.12 2.53
C MET A 86 -16.04 8.22 1.44
N ASP A 87 -15.14 8.21 0.45
CA ASP A 87 -15.09 9.22 -0.61
C ASP A 87 -16.15 8.96 -1.72
N ASN A 88 -16.77 7.77 -1.76
CA ASN A 88 -17.77 7.32 -2.75
C ASN A 88 -17.28 7.48 -4.21
N ASP A 89 -16.04 7.11 -4.47
CA ASP A 89 -15.44 7.22 -5.80
C ASP A 89 -15.83 6.02 -6.68
N LEU A 90 -16.55 6.28 -7.77
CA LEU A 90 -16.97 5.23 -8.72
C LEU A 90 -15.83 4.74 -9.62
N PHE A 91 -14.77 5.54 -9.81
CA PHE A 91 -13.66 5.23 -10.68
C PHE A 91 -12.31 5.50 -10.01
N ARG A 92 -11.38 4.57 -10.16
CA ARG A 92 -10.00 4.71 -9.70
C ARG A 92 -9.02 4.41 -10.85
N ARG A 93 -8.17 5.38 -11.20
CA ARG A 93 -7.15 5.22 -12.28
C ARG A 93 -7.77 4.83 -13.63
N GLY A 94 -8.92 5.40 -13.97
CA GLY A 94 -9.62 5.14 -15.22
C GLY A 94 -10.35 3.79 -15.32
N LYS A 95 -10.50 3.08 -14.19
CA LYS A 95 -11.25 1.82 -14.07
C LYS A 95 -12.32 1.97 -12.99
N PRO A 96 -13.44 1.21 -13.04
CA PRO A 96 -14.37 1.15 -11.93
C PRO A 96 -13.64 0.83 -10.63
N SER A 97 -14.02 1.47 -9.51
CA SER A 97 -13.47 1.15 -8.20
C SER A 97 -13.83 -0.28 -7.78
N THR A 98 -13.14 -0.82 -6.79
CA THR A 98 -13.28 -2.23 -6.42
C THR A 98 -14.71 -2.55 -5.97
N HIS A 99 -15.36 -1.65 -5.22
CA HIS A 99 -16.74 -1.84 -4.76
C HIS A 99 -17.76 -1.80 -5.91
N VAL A 100 -17.53 -0.99 -6.93
CA VAL A 100 -18.40 -0.94 -8.12
C VAL A 100 -18.31 -2.25 -8.91
N LYS A 101 -17.12 -2.84 -8.99
CA LYS A 101 -16.90 -4.05 -9.79
C LYS A 101 -17.26 -5.34 -9.08
N PHE A 102 -17.02 -5.43 -7.77
CA PHE A 102 -17.13 -6.69 -7.01
C PHE A 102 -18.12 -6.62 -5.84
N GLY A 103 -18.77 -5.47 -5.62
CA GLY A 103 -19.61 -5.21 -4.46
C GLY A 103 -18.86 -4.71 -3.24
N GLU A 104 -19.57 -3.99 -2.35
CA GLU A 104 -19.00 -3.34 -1.17
C GLU A 104 -18.36 -4.34 -0.20
N ALA A 105 -19.07 -5.43 0.13
CA ALA A 105 -18.56 -6.45 1.03
C ALA A 105 -17.23 -7.06 0.53
N SER A 106 -17.15 -7.38 -0.78
CA SER A 106 -15.92 -7.89 -1.40
C SER A 106 -14.79 -6.86 -1.37
N ALA A 107 -15.11 -5.58 -1.55
CA ALA A 107 -14.11 -4.50 -1.47
C ALA A 107 -13.56 -4.34 -0.05
N VAL A 108 -14.43 -4.33 0.98
CA VAL A 108 -14.01 -4.28 2.39
C VAL A 108 -13.09 -5.46 2.71
N LEU A 109 -13.49 -6.68 2.36
CA LEU A 109 -12.72 -7.89 2.64
C LEU A 109 -11.41 -7.96 1.83
N ALA A 110 -11.40 -7.49 0.59
CA ALA A 110 -10.19 -7.41 -0.22
C ALA A 110 -9.19 -6.40 0.36
N GLY A 111 -9.64 -5.24 0.83
CA GLY A 111 -8.82 -4.26 1.52
C GLY A 111 -8.21 -4.84 2.80
N ASN A 112 -9.02 -5.47 3.66
CA ASN A 112 -8.55 -6.15 4.88
C ASN A 112 -7.52 -7.23 4.55
N SER A 113 -7.76 -8.03 3.51
CA SER A 113 -6.84 -9.09 3.09
C SER A 113 -5.53 -8.54 2.56
N LEU A 114 -5.53 -7.41 1.84
CA LEU A 114 -4.29 -6.74 1.42
C LEU A 114 -3.53 -6.13 2.60
N LEU A 115 -4.24 -5.58 3.59
CA LEU A 115 -3.62 -5.07 4.82
C LEU A 115 -2.88 -6.20 5.57
N THR A 116 -3.52 -7.35 5.76
CA THR A 116 -2.90 -8.50 6.44
C THR A 116 -1.78 -9.12 5.60
N LEU A 117 -1.96 -9.22 4.28
CA LEU A 117 -0.94 -9.71 3.34
C LEU A 117 0.36 -8.89 3.41
N ALA A 118 0.26 -7.58 3.63
CA ALA A 118 1.45 -6.73 3.76
C ALA A 118 2.37 -7.21 4.90
N PHE A 119 1.82 -7.60 6.03
CA PHE A 119 2.57 -8.11 7.18
C PHE A 119 3.03 -9.55 6.97
N GLU A 120 2.19 -10.38 6.33
CA GLU A 120 2.55 -11.76 5.99
C GLU A 120 3.79 -11.79 5.09
N ILE A 121 3.87 -10.95 4.05
CA ILE A 121 5.03 -10.85 3.17
C ILE A 121 6.32 -10.50 3.93
N ILE A 122 6.27 -9.59 4.90
CA ILE A 122 7.45 -9.22 5.71
C ILE A 122 7.81 -10.37 6.67
N ALA A 123 6.81 -11.03 7.25
CA ALA A 123 7.02 -12.14 8.19
C ALA A 123 7.47 -13.44 7.51
N ASP A 124 7.27 -13.59 6.20
CA ASP A 124 7.56 -14.81 5.44
C ASP A 124 9.00 -15.28 5.66
N LYS A 125 9.16 -16.59 5.84
CA LYS A 125 10.47 -17.24 5.98
C LYS A 125 11.35 -17.08 4.74
N GLU A 126 10.75 -17.00 3.55
CA GLU A 126 11.48 -16.79 2.29
C GLU A 126 12.09 -15.36 2.22
N PHE A 127 11.56 -14.41 2.99
CA PHE A 127 12.18 -13.10 3.19
C PHE A 127 13.30 -13.22 4.24
N SER A 128 14.42 -13.79 3.83
CA SER A 128 15.57 -14.11 4.69
C SER A 128 16.41 -12.87 5.00
N ILE A 129 16.08 -12.16 6.08
CA ILE A 129 16.85 -11.07 6.71
C ILE A 129 16.93 -11.31 8.22
N ASN A 130 17.75 -10.51 8.90
CA ASN A 130 17.87 -10.61 10.36
C ASN A 130 16.48 -10.42 11.02
N PRO A 131 16.07 -11.32 11.94
CA PRO A 131 14.76 -11.25 12.62
C PRO A 131 14.49 -9.91 13.32
N LYS A 132 15.51 -9.29 13.89
CA LYS A 132 15.40 -7.96 14.50
C LYS A 132 14.91 -6.92 13.48
N PHE A 133 15.49 -6.92 12.28
CA PHE A 133 15.07 -5.99 11.23
C PHE A 133 13.66 -6.32 10.71
N LYS A 134 13.29 -7.62 10.61
CA LYS A 134 11.89 -7.98 10.30
C LYS A 134 10.91 -7.38 11.29
N ASN A 135 11.19 -7.51 12.58
CA ASN A 135 10.32 -6.97 13.63
C ASN A 135 10.21 -5.44 13.55
N GLU A 136 11.32 -4.75 13.30
CA GLU A 136 11.30 -3.29 13.12
C GLU A 136 10.52 -2.87 11.87
N LEU A 137 10.62 -3.61 10.76
CA LEU A 137 9.82 -3.37 9.55
C LEU A 137 8.32 -3.56 9.83
N VAL A 138 7.94 -4.66 10.49
CA VAL A 138 6.53 -4.92 10.87
C VAL A 138 6.01 -3.81 11.76
N LYS A 139 6.74 -3.46 12.83
CA LYS A 139 6.37 -2.40 13.77
C LYS A 139 6.22 -1.04 13.08
N SER A 140 7.19 -0.67 12.25
CA SER A 140 7.20 0.61 11.53
C SER A 140 6.05 0.68 10.51
N LEU A 141 5.81 -0.39 9.75
CA LEU A 141 4.71 -0.46 8.79
C LEU A 141 3.36 -0.38 9.49
N ALA A 142 3.17 -1.09 10.61
CA ALA A 142 1.96 -1.04 11.43
C ALA A 142 1.71 0.37 11.97
N PHE A 143 2.74 1.03 12.51
CA PHE A 143 2.65 2.41 12.97
C PHE A 143 2.25 3.38 11.86
N CYS A 144 2.82 3.22 10.65
CA CYS A 144 2.51 4.08 9.50
C CYS A 144 1.12 3.81 8.90
N SER A 145 0.56 2.61 9.09
CA SER A 145 -0.74 2.21 8.53
C SER A 145 -1.92 2.49 9.47
N GLY A 146 -1.70 2.44 10.77
CA GLY A 146 -2.74 2.50 11.80
C GLY A 146 -3.25 3.92 12.12
N HIS A 147 -3.83 4.08 13.31
CA HIS A 147 -4.45 5.32 13.79
C HIS A 147 -3.48 6.52 13.89
N THR A 148 -2.19 6.27 14.04
CA THR A 148 -1.14 7.30 14.02
C THR A 148 -0.65 7.64 12.60
N GLY A 149 -1.03 6.85 11.61
CA GLY A 149 -0.64 6.93 10.20
C GLY A 149 -1.84 7.13 9.28
N ILE A 150 -1.91 6.30 8.22
CA ILE A 150 -2.89 6.43 7.13
C ILE A 150 -4.33 6.46 7.65
N ALA A 151 -4.73 5.49 8.48
CA ALA A 151 -6.11 5.41 8.97
C ALA A 151 -6.51 6.66 9.77
N GLY A 152 -5.63 7.14 10.68
CA GLY A 152 -5.89 8.37 11.40
C GLY A 152 -5.83 9.64 10.54
N GLY A 153 -5.07 9.60 9.44
CA GLY A 153 -5.05 10.67 8.44
C GLY A 153 -6.34 10.73 7.64
N GLN A 154 -6.89 9.56 7.25
CA GLN A 154 -8.16 9.45 6.55
C GLN A 154 -9.34 9.91 7.41
N GLU A 155 -9.37 9.53 8.69
CA GLU A 155 -10.38 10.02 9.64
C GLU A 155 -10.37 11.55 9.76
N LEU A 156 -9.17 12.18 9.74
CA LEU A 156 -9.08 13.64 9.73
C LEU A 156 -9.56 14.24 8.41
N ASP A 157 -9.26 13.60 7.29
CA ASP A 157 -9.67 14.04 5.95
C ASP A 157 -11.21 14.10 5.87
N LEU A 158 -11.89 13.02 6.21
CA LEU A 158 -13.35 12.95 6.28
C LEU A 158 -13.95 14.00 7.24
N LYS A 159 -13.35 14.19 8.41
CA LYS A 159 -13.79 15.24 9.36
C LYS A 159 -13.59 16.64 8.85
N PHE A 160 -12.67 16.82 7.91
CA PHE A 160 -12.34 18.12 7.35
C PHE A 160 -13.17 18.46 6.11
N GLU A 161 -13.84 17.48 5.50
CA GLU A 161 -14.75 17.73 4.40
C GLU A 161 -15.76 18.85 4.75
N LYS A 162 -15.99 19.73 3.79
CA LYS A 162 -16.93 20.85 3.88
C LYS A 162 -16.69 21.81 5.06
N LYS A 163 -15.51 21.78 5.69
CA LYS A 163 -15.14 22.64 6.83
C LYS A 163 -13.88 23.44 6.55
N LYS A 164 -13.92 24.75 6.79
CA LYS A 164 -12.69 25.57 6.75
C LYS A 164 -11.72 25.10 7.84
N LYS A 165 -10.49 24.81 7.46
CA LYS A 165 -9.41 24.34 8.36
C LYS A 165 -8.20 25.24 8.26
N SER A 166 -7.45 25.36 9.35
CA SER A 166 -6.17 26.06 9.34
C SER A 166 -5.13 25.28 8.53
N LEU A 167 -4.15 25.99 7.98
CA LEU A 167 -3.03 25.36 7.27
C LEU A 167 -2.33 24.29 8.13
N ARG A 168 -2.16 24.53 9.43
CA ARG A 168 -1.56 23.58 10.37
C ARG A 168 -2.35 22.27 10.45
N GLN A 169 -3.69 22.34 10.50
CA GLN A 169 -4.54 21.13 10.51
C GLN A 169 -4.45 20.34 9.21
N ILE A 170 -4.43 21.04 8.06
CA ILE A 170 -4.27 20.39 6.75
C ILE A 170 -2.90 19.71 6.67
N ILE A 171 -1.82 20.38 7.09
CA ILE A 171 -0.47 19.79 7.11
C ILE A 171 -0.43 18.55 8.01
N GLU A 172 -1.04 18.59 9.18
CA GLU A 172 -1.09 17.44 10.09
C GLU A 172 -1.82 16.24 9.47
N MET A 173 -2.97 16.47 8.89
CA MET A 173 -3.73 15.44 8.16
C MET A 173 -2.90 14.83 7.03
N GLN A 174 -2.28 15.65 6.18
CA GLN A 174 -1.44 15.18 5.06
C GLN A 174 -0.19 14.43 5.54
N LYS A 175 0.44 14.86 6.63
CA LYS A 175 1.55 14.13 7.26
C LYS A 175 1.14 12.71 7.66
N LYS A 176 -0.08 12.52 8.18
CA LYS A 176 -0.61 11.21 8.56
C LYS A 176 -1.06 10.41 7.32
N LYS A 177 -2.00 10.94 6.53
CA LYS A 177 -2.63 10.25 5.39
C LYS A 177 -1.60 9.84 4.34
N THR A 178 -0.61 10.71 4.09
CA THR A 178 0.36 10.51 2.99
C THR A 178 1.79 10.37 3.51
N GLY A 179 2.24 11.29 4.35
CA GLY A 179 3.63 11.43 4.76
C GLY A 179 4.20 10.22 5.49
N LYS A 180 3.42 9.59 6.39
CA LYS A 180 3.88 8.44 7.19
C LYS A 180 4.33 7.26 6.33
N LEU A 181 3.55 6.89 5.31
CA LEU A 181 3.93 5.78 4.44
C LEU A 181 5.11 6.14 3.52
N PHE A 182 5.25 7.39 3.09
CA PHE A 182 6.46 7.83 2.41
C PHE A 182 7.68 7.77 3.32
N ASN A 183 7.53 8.18 4.59
CA ASN A 183 8.60 8.10 5.57
C ASN A 183 9.09 6.66 5.75
N PHE A 184 8.16 5.70 5.89
CA PHE A 184 8.52 4.28 5.90
C PHE A 184 9.39 3.89 4.70
N CYS A 185 9.10 4.38 3.49
CA CYS A 185 9.86 4.03 2.29
C CYS A 185 11.33 4.50 2.31
N PHE A 186 11.68 5.49 3.12
CA PHE A 186 13.05 5.98 3.26
C PHE A 186 13.84 5.27 4.36
N PHE A 187 13.14 4.74 5.36
CA PHE A 187 13.76 4.13 6.56
C PHE A 187 13.62 2.60 6.62
N SER A 188 13.00 1.98 5.61
CA SER A 188 12.77 0.52 5.54
C SER A 188 13.96 -0.32 4.99
#